data_a40129f73b587ac6409d459ac735a77e
#
_entry.id   a40129f73b587ac6409d459ac735a77e
#
_cell.length_a   1.000
_cell.length_b   1.000
_cell.length_c   1.000
_cell.angle_alpha   90.00
_cell.angle_beta   90.00
_cell.angle_gamma   90.00
#
_symmetry.space_group_name_H-M   'P 1'
#
loop_
_entity.id
_entity.type
_entity.pdbx_description
1 polymer ?
#
loop_
_entity_poly.entity_id
_entity_poly.type
_entity_poly.pdbx_seq_one_letter_code
_entity_poly.pdbx_strand_id
1 'polypeptide(L)'
;GRSPMTPNPWTKHYPSEVSPELEKVPYNNLPELIKAAVATYSKTKAFTQVMPNGMNGTLTFAQIDTLSDNFAAYLREVVKLKQGDRVAVQMPNCLAYPIVAFGVFKAGLVLVNTNPLYTAPEMIHQFSDSGAVTLVVSDMFADRLGAVLPKTKIKTVVTVKISEFFPPVVAGII
;
A
#
# COMPACT_ATOMS: atom_id res chain seq x y z
N GLY A 1 -1.90 -29.73 29.09
CA GLY A 1 -1.94 -30.47 27.85
C GLY A 1 -2.93 -29.83 26.91
N ARG A 2 -2.50 -29.39 25.71
CA ARG A 2 -3.44 -29.03 24.64
C ARG A 2 -4.09 -30.32 24.15
N SER A 3 -5.42 -30.39 24.16
CA SER A 3 -6.15 -31.45 23.49
C SER A 3 -5.69 -31.57 22.04
N PRO A 4 -5.54 -32.78 21.47
CA PRO A 4 -5.24 -32.90 20.05
C PRO A 4 -6.35 -32.20 19.28
N MET A 5 -5.95 -31.24 18.44
CA MET A 5 -6.91 -30.52 17.58
C MET A 5 -7.55 -31.56 16.66
N THR A 6 -8.86 -31.63 16.69
CA THR A 6 -9.63 -32.43 15.73
C THR A 6 -9.28 -31.93 14.33
N PRO A 7 -8.99 -32.80 13.35
CA PRO A 7 -8.69 -32.35 11.99
C PRO A 7 -9.81 -31.43 11.50
N ASN A 8 -9.44 -30.29 10.95
CA ASN A 8 -10.39 -29.31 10.45
C ASN A 8 -11.27 -29.96 9.35
N PRO A 9 -12.61 -29.99 9.49
CA PRO A 9 -13.46 -30.77 8.60
C PRO A 9 -13.41 -30.34 7.14
N TRP A 10 -12.97 -29.12 6.86
CA TRP A 10 -12.82 -28.59 5.50
C TRP A 10 -11.56 -29.12 4.78
N THR A 11 -10.55 -29.60 5.49
CA THR A 11 -9.30 -30.10 4.86
C THR A 11 -9.54 -31.31 3.95
N LYS A 12 -10.59 -32.10 4.20
CA LYS A 12 -11.00 -33.23 3.33
C LYS A 12 -11.44 -32.81 1.92
N HIS A 13 -11.72 -31.52 1.72
CA HIS A 13 -12.13 -30.95 0.43
C HIS A 13 -10.97 -30.23 -0.28
N TYR A 14 -9.77 -30.24 0.29
CA TYR A 14 -8.61 -29.66 -0.36
C TYR A 14 -8.18 -30.53 -1.54
N PRO A 15 -7.75 -29.92 -2.66
CA PRO A 15 -7.05 -30.65 -3.70
C PRO A 15 -5.82 -31.38 -3.14
N SER A 16 -5.45 -32.51 -3.72
CA SER A 16 -4.34 -33.35 -3.23
C SER A 16 -3.00 -32.65 -3.18
N GLU A 17 -2.82 -31.64 -4.03
CA GLU A 17 -1.62 -30.79 -4.11
C GLU A 17 -1.56 -29.66 -3.09
N VAL A 18 -2.65 -29.46 -2.32
CA VAL A 18 -2.73 -28.41 -1.29
C VAL A 18 -2.55 -29.04 0.08
N SER A 19 -1.48 -28.67 0.77
CA SER A 19 -1.25 -29.10 2.15
C SER A 19 -2.34 -28.59 3.09
N PRO A 20 -2.88 -29.44 3.99
CA PRO A 20 -3.82 -29.01 5.02
C PRO A 20 -3.15 -28.16 6.11
N GLU A 21 -1.84 -28.18 6.17
CA GLU A 21 -1.05 -27.38 7.11
C GLU A 21 -0.32 -26.25 6.40
N LEU A 22 -0.23 -25.11 7.07
CA LEU A 22 0.57 -23.97 6.56
C LEU A 22 2.05 -24.32 6.62
N GLU A 23 2.68 -24.32 5.47
CA GLU A 23 4.14 -24.43 5.39
C GLU A 23 4.79 -23.20 6.04
N LYS A 24 6.03 -23.40 6.52
CA LYS A 24 6.80 -22.26 7.05
C LYS A 24 7.04 -21.24 5.94
N VAL A 25 6.54 -20.03 6.16
CA VAL A 25 6.79 -18.92 5.24
C VAL A 25 8.30 -18.65 5.19
N PRO A 26 8.94 -18.64 4.01
CA PRO A 26 10.39 -18.52 3.89
C PRO A 26 10.91 -17.08 4.13
N TYR A 27 10.02 -16.14 4.39
CA TYR A 27 10.34 -14.71 4.60
C TYR A 27 9.94 -14.27 6.00
N ASN A 28 10.77 -13.43 6.63
CA ASN A 28 10.51 -12.92 7.98
C ASN A 28 9.60 -11.70 7.98
N ASN A 29 9.51 -10.98 6.85
CA ASN A 29 8.74 -9.76 6.71
C ASN A 29 8.39 -9.49 5.24
N LEU A 30 7.48 -8.52 5.01
CA LEU A 30 7.05 -8.13 3.66
C LEU A 30 8.18 -7.54 2.79
N PRO A 31 9.10 -6.69 3.29
CA PRO A 31 10.25 -6.24 2.51
C PRO A 31 11.11 -7.37 1.95
N GLU A 32 11.35 -8.45 2.71
CA GLU A 32 12.10 -9.62 2.21
C GLU A 32 11.35 -10.34 1.08
N LEU A 33 10.03 -10.53 1.23
CA LEU A 33 9.19 -11.10 0.17
C LEU A 33 9.22 -10.25 -1.10
N ILE A 34 9.07 -8.93 -0.96
CA ILE A 34 9.10 -7.99 -2.10
C ILE A 34 10.45 -8.07 -2.80
N LYS A 35 11.56 -8.05 -2.04
CA LYS A 35 12.92 -8.13 -2.58
C LYS A 35 13.15 -9.43 -3.35
N ALA A 36 12.69 -10.55 -2.84
CA ALA A 36 12.79 -11.85 -3.50
C ALA A 36 11.98 -11.89 -4.81
N ALA A 37 10.76 -11.37 -4.79
CA ALA A 37 9.91 -11.26 -5.98
C ALA A 37 10.55 -10.38 -7.06
N VAL A 38 11.10 -9.23 -6.68
CA VAL A 38 11.82 -8.33 -7.59
C VAL A 38 13.05 -9.00 -8.20
N ALA A 39 13.85 -9.71 -7.40
CA ALA A 39 15.03 -10.43 -7.88
C ALA A 39 14.65 -11.46 -8.95
N THR A 40 13.53 -12.15 -8.77
CA THR A 40 13.06 -13.21 -9.69
C THR A 40 12.37 -12.63 -10.93
N TYR A 41 11.55 -11.60 -10.76
CA TYR A 41 10.61 -11.11 -11.79
C TYR A 41 10.87 -9.67 -12.23
N SER A 42 12.08 -9.13 -12.07
CA SER A 42 12.42 -7.72 -12.25
C SER A 42 11.82 -7.07 -13.50
N LYS A 43 11.91 -7.75 -14.66
CA LYS A 43 11.43 -7.26 -15.97
C LYS A 43 9.94 -7.56 -16.24
N THR A 44 9.30 -8.36 -15.40
CA THR A 44 7.90 -8.72 -15.57
C THR A 44 7.00 -7.53 -15.18
N LYS A 45 5.89 -7.39 -15.88
CA LYS A 45 4.83 -6.44 -15.52
C LYS A 45 4.26 -6.81 -14.16
N ALA A 46 4.32 -5.89 -13.20
CA ALA A 46 3.82 -6.11 -11.85
C ALA A 46 2.38 -5.60 -11.70
N PHE A 47 2.12 -4.38 -12.15
CA PHE A 47 0.82 -3.74 -12.05
C PHE A 47 0.48 -3.01 -13.35
N THR A 48 -0.76 -3.14 -13.78
CA THR A 48 -1.32 -2.39 -14.92
C THR A 48 -2.61 -1.72 -14.48
N GLN A 49 -2.70 -0.41 -14.66
CA GLN A 49 -3.93 0.36 -14.49
C GLN A 49 -4.53 0.61 -15.85
N VAL A 50 -5.80 0.25 -16.03
CA VAL A 50 -6.56 0.49 -17.24
C VAL A 50 -7.66 1.50 -16.93
N MET A 51 -7.74 2.56 -17.72
CA MET A 51 -8.78 3.57 -17.62
C MET A 51 -10.03 3.15 -18.40
N PRO A 52 -11.23 3.68 -18.08
CA PRO A 52 -12.47 3.32 -18.79
C PRO A 52 -12.43 3.54 -20.31
N ASN A 53 -11.61 4.48 -20.77
CA ASN A 53 -11.39 4.77 -22.20
C ASN A 53 -10.33 3.87 -22.86
N GLY A 54 -9.81 2.84 -22.15
CA GLY A 54 -8.81 1.89 -22.65
C GLY A 54 -7.36 2.36 -22.54
N MET A 55 -7.11 3.63 -22.17
CA MET A 55 -5.75 4.07 -21.87
C MET A 55 -5.20 3.30 -20.66
N ASN A 56 -3.91 2.97 -20.70
CA ASN A 56 -3.31 2.22 -19.60
C ASN A 56 -1.88 2.66 -19.31
N GLY A 57 -1.44 2.36 -18.09
CA GLY A 57 -0.07 2.47 -17.65
C GLY A 57 0.34 1.19 -16.94
N THR A 58 1.60 0.83 -17.06
CA THR A 58 2.14 -0.41 -16.47
C THR A 58 3.48 -0.13 -15.81
N LEU A 59 3.69 -0.74 -14.66
CA LEU A 59 4.97 -0.75 -13.96
C LEU A 59 5.49 -2.18 -13.82
N THR A 60 6.79 -2.37 -14.05
CA THR A 60 7.49 -3.63 -13.79
C THR A 60 7.84 -3.76 -12.31
N PHE A 61 8.19 -4.98 -11.88
CA PHE A 61 8.69 -5.20 -10.52
C PHE A 61 9.92 -4.34 -10.20
N ALA A 62 10.85 -4.20 -11.13
CA ALA A 62 12.04 -3.35 -10.92
C ALA A 62 11.67 -1.86 -10.75
N GLN A 63 10.71 -1.35 -11.52
CA GLN A 63 10.24 0.03 -11.37
C GLN A 63 9.56 0.26 -10.02
N ILE A 64 8.68 -0.68 -9.61
CA ILE A 64 8.04 -0.62 -8.29
C ILE A 64 9.09 -0.63 -7.18
N ASP A 65 10.11 -1.47 -7.29
CA ASP A 65 11.19 -1.57 -6.30
C ASP A 65 11.92 -0.23 -6.14
N THR A 66 12.41 0.32 -7.23
CA THR A 66 13.14 1.62 -7.23
C THR A 66 12.26 2.76 -6.69
N LEU A 67 11.02 2.87 -7.17
CA LEU A 67 10.12 3.93 -6.75
C LEU A 67 9.73 3.82 -5.28
N SER A 68 9.50 2.60 -4.80
CA SER A 68 9.19 2.38 -3.38
C SER A 68 10.39 2.56 -2.46
N ASP A 69 11.62 2.28 -2.92
CA ASP A 69 12.84 2.60 -2.18
C ASP A 69 13.00 4.12 -2.02
N ASN A 70 12.80 4.88 -3.10
CA ASN A 70 12.84 6.34 -3.07
C ASN A 70 11.78 6.92 -2.13
N PHE A 71 10.56 6.37 -2.16
CA PHE A 71 9.50 6.80 -1.28
C PHE A 71 9.79 6.45 0.19
N ALA A 72 10.34 5.27 0.47
CA ALA A 72 10.78 4.88 1.80
C ALA A 72 11.86 5.83 2.34
N ALA A 73 12.86 6.19 1.52
CA ALA A 73 13.88 7.16 1.87
C ALA A 73 13.26 8.54 2.16
N TYR A 74 12.33 9.02 1.33
CA TYR A 74 11.61 10.26 1.57
C TYR A 74 10.89 10.27 2.92
N LEU A 75 10.15 9.22 3.26
CA LEU A 75 9.43 9.10 4.53
C LEU A 75 10.39 9.15 5.74
N ARG A 76 11.55 8.53 5.63
CA ARG A 76 12.55 8.47 6.71
C ARG A 76 13.40 9.74 6.81
N GLU A 77 13.84 10.26 5.68
CA GLU A 77 14.88 11.31 5.66
C GLU A 77 14.29 12.73 5.57
N VAL A 78 13.17 12.90 4.87
CA VAL A 78 12.51 14.19 4.70
C VAL A 78 11.38 14.37 5.72
N VAL A 79 10.44 13.43 5.76
CA VAL A 79 9.31 13.47 6.71
C VAL A 79 9.77 13.14 8.13
N LYS A 80 10.91 12.45 8.29
CA LYS A 80 11.51 12.09 9.59
C LYS A 80 10.66 11.11 10.42
N LEU A 81 9.95 10.23 9.75
CA LEU A 81 9.16 9.19 10.43
C LEU A 81 10.08 8.15 11.09
N LYS A 82 9.64 7.64 12.22
CA LYS A 82 10.32 6.61 13.01
C LYS A 82 9.67 5.26 12.78
N GLN A 83 10.45 4.19 12.98
CA GLN A 83 9.92 2.83 12.90
C GLN A 83 8.66 2.68 13.76
N GLY A 84 7.62 2.08 13.17
CA GLY A 84 6.32 1.88 13.81
C GLY A 84 5.37 3.07 13.72
N ASP A 85 5.79 4.23 13.20
CA ASP A 85 4.86 5.32 12.91
C ASP A 85 3.80 4.87 11.90
N ARG A 86 2.59 5.37 12.07
CA ARG A 86 1.44 4.99 11.25
C ARG A 86 1.20 5.98 10.14
N VAL A 87 1.14 5.45 8.91
CA VAL A 87 0.91 6.22 7.68
C VAL A 87 -0.46 5.82 7.12
N ALA A 88 -1.40 6.74 7.14
CA ALA A 88 -2.68 6.56 6.46
C ALA A 88 -2.49 6.72 4.95
N VAL A 89 -3.09 5.82 4.17
CA VAL A 89 -3.03 5.84 2.70
C VAL A 89 -4.45 5.84 2.17
N GLN A 90 -4.86 6.93 1.54
CA GLN A 90 -6.20 7.15 1.01
C GLN A 90 -6.13 7.45 -0.49
N MET A 91 -6.25 6.41 -1.28
CA MET A 91 -6.27 6.51 -2.74
C MET A 91 -7.03 5.33 -3.34
N PRO A 92 -7.56 5.47 -4.58
CA PRO A 92 -8.17 4.36 -5.29
C PRO A 92 -7.12 3.34 -5.72
N ASN A 93 -7.56 2.24 -6.32
CA ASN A 93 -6.66 1.31 -6.99
C ASN A 93 -5.98 2.00 -8.17
N CYS A 94 -4.72 2.36 -8.00
CA CYS A 94 -3.91 3.07 -8.99
C CYS A 94 -2.45 2.63 -8.91
N LEU A 95 -1.64 3.00 -9.89
CA LEU A 95 -0.21 2.63 -9.95
C LEU A 95 0.61 3.19 -8.78
N ALA A 96 0.18 4.30 -8.19
CA ALA A 96 0.83 4.86 -7.02
C ALA A 96 0.68 3.98 -5.77
N TYR A 97 -0.44 3.26 -5.64
CA TYR A 97 -0.73 2.50 -4.42
C TYR A 97 0.36 1.47 -4.06
N PRO A 98 0.78 0.55 -4.95
CA PRO A 98 1.84 -0.39 -4.62
C PRO A 98 3.18 0.28 -4.29
N ILE A 99 3.51 1.40 -4.93
CA ILE A 99 4.71 2.17 -4.64
C ILE A 99 4.67 2.71 -3.21
N VAL A 100 3.56 3.33 -2.85
CA VAL A 100 3.35 3.89 -1.50
C VAL A 100 3.32 2.80 -0.44
N ALA A 101 2.54 1.73 -0.65
CA ALA A 101 2.42 0.63 0.30
C ALA A 101 3.77 -0.06 0.55
N PHE A 102 4.50 -0.40 -0.50
CA PHE A 102 5.81 -1.03 -0.36
C PHE A 102 6.84 -0.07 0.25
N GLY A 103 6.79 1.21 -0.08
CA GLY A 103 7.63 2.23 0.55
C GLY A 103 7.39 2.35 2.05
N VAL A 104 6.14 2.33 2.48
CA VAL A 104 5.76 2.32 3.91
C VAL A 104 6.34 1.09 4.61
N PHE A 105 6.20 -0.11 4.02
CA PHE A 105 6.76 -1.34 4.60
C PHE A 105 8.29 -1.33 4.63
N LYS A 106 8.94 -0.90 3.55
CA LYS A 106 10.41 -0.80 3.47
C LYS A 106 10.99 0.22 4.45
N ALA A 107 10.23 1.27 4.76
CA ALA A 107 10.60 2.25 5.77
C ALA A 107 10.42 1.75 7.23
N GLY A 108 9.85 0.55 7.43
CA GLY A 108 9.55 0.00 8.75
C GLY A 108 8.36 0.65 9.43
N LEU A 109 7.43 1.18 8.64
CA LEU A 109 6.25 1.91 9.09
C LEU A 109 5.00 1.03 9.05
N VAL A 110 3.92 1.48 9.67
CA VAL A 110 2.63 0.79 9.69
C VAL A 110 1.69 1.43 8.68
N LEU A 111 1.23 0.63 7.73
CA LEU A 111 0.24 1.05 6.73
C LEU A 111 -1.16 1.02 7.32
N VAL A 112 -1.88 2.15 7.23
CA VAL A 112 -3.29 2.28 7.59
C VAL A 112 -4.08 2.55 6.31
N ASN A 113 -4.70 1.51 5.76
CA ASN A 113 -5.54 1.65 4.58
C ASN A 113 -6.82 2.44 4.92
N THR A 114 -7.07 3.49 4.14
CA THR A 114 -8.23 4.37 4.31
C THR A 114 -9.09 4.32 3.05
N ASN A 115 -10.37 4.06 3.23
CA ASN A 115 -11.30 4.08 2.10
C ASN A 115 -11.35 5.49 1.49
N PRO A 116 -11.09 5.67 0.18
CA PRO A 116 -11.13 6.97 -0.48
C PRO A 116 -12.51 7.61 -0.46
N LEU A 117 -13.58 6.82 -0.26
CA LEU A 117 -14.96 7.31 -0.21
C LEU A 117 -15.40 7.72 1.20
N TYR A 118 -14.56 7.62 2.22
CA TYR A 118 -14.92 8.04 3.57
C TYR A 118 -15.31 9.52 3.63
N THR A 119 -16.35 9.78 4.39
CA THR A 119 -16.75 11.14 4.78
C THR A 119 -15.75 11.73 5.78
N ALA A 120 -15.78 13.05 5.97
CA ALA A 120 -14.90 13.70 6.94
C ALA A 120 -15.01 13.12 8.37
N PRO A 121 -16.21 12.84 8.93
CA PRO A 121 -16.33 12.17 10.24
C PRO A 121 -15.67 10.78 10.28
N GLU A 122 -15.82 9.95 9.24
CA GLU A 122 -15.21 8.63 9.16
C GLU A 122 -13.68 8.71 9.09
N MET A 123 -13.15 9.66 8.32
CA MET A 123 -11.71 9.93 8.27
C MET A 123 -11.17 10.36 9.63
N ILE A 124 -11.83 11.29 10.31
CA ILE A 124 -11.44 11.75 11.65
C ILE A 124 -11.42 10.58 12.63
N HIS A 125 -12.45 9.74 12.61
CA HIS A 125 -12.52 8.56 13.47
C HIS A 125 -11.34 7.62 13.21
N GLN A 126 -11.13 7.19 11.96
CA GLN A 126 -10.06 6.25 11.62
C GLN A 126 -8.66 6.81 11.91
N PHE A 127 -8.39 8.07 11.55
CA PHE A 127 -7.07 8.67 11.78
C PHE A 127 -6.78 8.89 13.26
N SER A 128 -7.81 9.21 14.04
CA SER A 128 -7.66 9.36 15.50
C SER A 128 -7.46 8.00 16.17
N ASP A 129 -8.25 6.99 15.82
CA ASP A 129 -8.20 5.66 16.39
C ASP A 129 -6.87 4.96 16.03
N SER A 130 -6.48 4.98 14.76
CA SER A 130 -5.21 4.41 14.32
C SER A 130 -3.98 5.14 14.84
N GLY A 131 -4.12 6.41 15.22
CA GLY A 131 -3.00 7.27 15.60
C GLY A 131 -2.07 7.61 14.44
N ALA A 132 -2.59 7.66 13.20
CA ALA A 132 -1.81 8.04 12.02
C ALA A 132 -1.23 9.46 12.18
N VAL A 133 0.04 9.61 11.80
CA VAL A 133 0.78 10.88 11.89
C VAL A 133 1.07 11.49 10.52
N THR A 134 0.95 10.70 9.47
CA THR A 134 1.12 11.10 8.06
C THR A 134 -0.04 10.55 7.24
N LEU A 135 -0.51 11.33 6.28
CA LEU A 135 -1.51 10.95 5.29
C LEU A 135 -0.91 11.03 3.90
N VAL A 136 -0.99 9.94 3.16
CA VAL A 136 -0.74 9.91 1.71
C VAL A 136 -2.09 9.82 1.01
N VAL A 137 -2.44 10.81 0.20
CA VAL A 137 -3.77 10.93 -0.38
C VAL A 137 -3.70 11.26 -1.86
N SER A 138 -4.59 10.67 -2.66
CA SER A 138 -4.80 11.16 -4.03
C SER A 138 -5.36 12.57 -4.02
N ASP A 139 -4.87 13.41 -4.91
CA ASP A 139 -5.30 14.81 -5.09
C ASP A 139 -6.83 14.94 -5.29
N MET A 140 -7.47 13.92 -5.87
CA MET A 140 -8.93 13.84 -6.03
C MET A 140 -9.72 13.92 -4.72
N PHE A 141 -9.10 13.64 -3.57
CA PHE A 141 -9.77 13.60 -2.25
C PHE A 141 -9.21 14.63 -1.27
N ALA A 142 -8.40 15.56 -1.74
CA ALA A 142 -7.73 16.56 -0.90
C ALA A 142 -8.67 17.66 -0.40
N ASP A 143 -9.83 17.86 -1.03
CA ASP A 143 -10.82 18.88 -0.69
C ASP A 143 -11.39 18.74 0.74
N ARG A 144 -11.45 17.51 1.26
CA ARG A 144 -11.99 17.20 2.60
C ARG A 144 -11.02 17.50 3.74
N LEU A 145 -9.74 17.67 3.44
CA LEU A 145 -8.67 17.70 4.45
C LEU A 145 -8.78 18.91 5.39
N GLY A 146 -9.28 20.05 4.91
CA GLY A 146 -9.46 21.22 5.75
C GLY A 146 -10.34 21.00 7.00
N ALA A 147 -11.37 20.15 6.88
CA ALA A 147 -12.25 19.79 7.99
C ALA A 147 -11.69 18.64 8.87
N VAL A 148 -10.77 17.82 8.34
CA VAL A 148 -10.26 16.60 8.97
C VAL A 148 -9.00 16.85 9.77
N LEU A 149 -8.00 17.48 9.16
CA LEU A 149 -6.67 17.61 9.74
C LEU A 149 -6.64 18.24 11.15
N PRO A 150 -7.37 19.34 11.42
CA PRO A 150 -7.36 19.98 12.75
C PRO A 150 -7.85 19.08 13.88
N LYS A 151 -8.57 18.00 13.55
CA LYS A 151 -9.17 17.07 14.52
C LYS A 151 -8.40 15.77 14.66
N THR A 152 -7.21 15.66 14.07
CA THR A 152 -6.40 14.44 14.02
C THR A 152 -4.95 14.73 14.46
N LYS A 153 -4.14 13.66 14.56
CA LYS A 153 -2.70 13.76 14.84
C LYS A 153 -1.84 13.86 13.57
N ILE A 154 -2.45 13.95 12.40
CA ILE A 154 -1.72 14.03 11.13
C ILE A 154 -0.97 15.36 11.08
N LYS A 155 0.35 15.27 10.89
CA LYS A 155 1.27 16.41 10.80
C LYS A 155 1.74 16.67 9.37
N THR A 156 1.75 15.63 8.54
CA THR A 156 2.26 15.68 7.17
C THR A 156 1.24 15.08 6.22
N VAL A 157 0.99 15.78 5.12
CA VAL A 157 0.16 15.30 4.02
C VAL A 157 1.02 15.22 2.76
N VAL A 158 1.01 14.06 2.12
CA VAL A 158 1.65 13.84 0.82
C VAL A 158 0.54 13.61 -0.20
N THR A 159 0.46 14.47 -1.20
CA THR A 159 -0.50 14.33 -2.30
C THR A 159 0.11 13.59 -3.47
N VAL A 160 -0.66 12.70 -4.09
CA VAL A 160 -0.26 11.90 -5.24
C VAL A 160 -1.25 12.13 -6.37
N LYS A 161 -0.74 12.34 -7.59
CA LYS A 161 -1.57 12.44 -8.79
C LYS A 161 -1.74 11.06 -9.43
N ILE A 162 -2.96 10.71 -9.82
CA ILE A 162 -3.23 9.42 -10.48
C ILE A 162 -2.48 9.29 -11.81
N SER A 163 -2.33 10.40 -12.54
CA SER A 163 -1.66 10.45 -13.84
C SER A 163 -0.14 10.29 -13.79
N GLU A 164 0.49 10.40 -12.61
CA GLU A 164 1.94 10.53 -12.46
C GLU A 164 2.74 9.36 -13.03
N PHE A 165 2.18 8.15 -12.99
CA PHE A 165 2.85 6.92 -13.44
C PHE A 165 2.38 6.40 -14.79
N PHE A 166 1.63 7.19 -15.52
CA PHE A 166 1.25 6.91 -16.91
C PHE A 166 2.32 7.42 -17.89
N PRO A 167 2.41 6.86 -19.11
CA PRO A 167 3.22 7.45 -20.16
C PRO A 167 2.85 8.92 -20.38
N PRO A 168 3.83 9.82 -20.71
CA PRO A 168 3.59 11.27 -20.76
C PRO A 168 2.40 11.69 -21.64
N VAL A 169 2.18 11.02 -22.78
CA VAL A 169 1.04 11.28 -23.66
C VAL A 169 -0.29 10.97 -22.97
N VAL A 170 -0.36 9.86 -22.24
CA VAL A 170 -1.56 9.44 -21.50
C VAL A 170 -1.76 10.33 -20.29
N ALA A 171 -0.69 10.65 -19.55
CA ALA A 171 -0.73 11.51 -18.38
C ALA A 171 -1.23 12.94 -18.70
N GLY A 172 -0.98 13.43 -19.91
CA GLY A 172 -1.44 14.75 -20.35
C GLY A 172 -2.93 14.80 -20.75
N ILE A 173 -3.61 13.65 -20.83
CA ILE A 173 -5.03 13.53 -21.21
C ILE A 173 -5.92 13.23 -19.99
N ILE A 174 -5.35 12.65 -18.93
CA ILE A 174 -6.03 12.36 -17.66
C ILE A 174 -6.01 13.60 -16.75
#